data_f048dc4f5d3a9c7fc404a3538a67a3be
#
_entry.id   f048dc4f5d3a9c7fc404a3538a67a3be
#
_cell.length_a   1.000
_cell.length_b   1.000
_cell.length_c   1.000
_cell.angle_alpha   90.00
_cell.angle_beta   90.00
_cell.angle_gamma   90.00
#
_symmetry.space_group_name_H-M   'P 1'
#
loop_
_entity.id
_entity.type
_entity.pdbx_description
1 polymer ?
#
loop_
_entity_poly.entity_id
_entity_poly.type
_entity_poly.pdbx_seq_one_letter_code
_entity_poly.pdbx_strand_id
1 'polypeptide(L)'
;MGEHAAVYGRPAVVAAVGLRTRVTASPVASGELELLLPDLGYREQCTWADVLAYGDRRHELWRAADTTAAADTAAIDSSDEAGFVKVAVAEAMRFLERSENSRLRPGLRVLVRSEVPMGSGFGSSASVAVAVGAALLGSLSVQEELSADDERIAAVAIEAERRQHGRPSGVDHTAVIRGGVLSVTREGDSLRTSALPRPQWLRRAIRVYDTGPPAETTGEVVAAVRNLRDREPRGFVETLDAMESATSLFLGALGEKDPPWPTLVDAVRSFERCLEALGVVPPPVAEVVRRVEAAGGAAKISGAGSLSGSAAGSLIVLWPPEARVEADLEVILCDYRPLAMRLGADGLELRRGSDV
;
A
#
# COMPACT_ATOMS: atom_id res chain seq x y z
N MET A 1 -8.15 7.74 -3.71
CA MET A 1 -9.42 7.84 -2.94
C MET A 1 -9.95 6.43 -2.77
N GLY A 2 -10.63 6.12 -1.65
CA GLY A 2 -11.14 4.76 -1.37
C GLY A 2 -10.54 4.15 -0.11
N GLU A 3 -9.66 4.86 0.62
CA GLU A 3 -9.14 4.46 1.92
C GLU A 3 -10.29 4.06 2.84
N HIS A 4 -10.15 2.98 3.58
CA HIS A 4 -11.20 2.32 4.37
C HIS A 4 -12.42 1.87 3.54
N ALA A 5 -12.99 2.70 2.66
CA ALA A 5 -14.20 2.40 1.90
C ALA A 5 -14.05 1.15 0.98
N ALA A 6 -12.87 0.95 0.39
CA ALA A 6 -12.59 -0.21 -0.48
C ALA A 6 -12.71 -1.55 0.25
N VAL A 7 -12.39 -1.61 1.55
CA VAL A 7 -12.53 -2.81 2.38
C VAL A 7 -14.01 -3.20 2.53
N TYR A 8 -14.90 -2.22 2.45
CA TYR A 8 -16.36 -2.39 2.53
C TYR A 8 -17.06 -2.40 1.18
N GLY A 9 -16.31 -2.68 0.11
CA GLY A 9 -16.87 -2.89 -1.24
C GLY A 9 -17.15 -1.62 -2.05
N ARG A 10 -16.75 -0.44 -1.53
CA ARG A 10 -16.90 0.81 -2.28
C ARG A 10 -15.78 0.99 -3.31
N PRO A 11 -16.02 1.72 -4.41
CA PRO A 11 -15.00 1.95 -5.43
C PRO A 11 -13.82 2.76 -4.87
N ALA A 12 -12.63 2.48 -5.41
CA ALA A 12 -11.41 3.22 -5.10
C ALA A 12 -10.74 3.71 -6.37
N VAL A 13 -10.02 4.83 -6.26
CA VAL A 13 -9.05 5.32 -7.25
C VAL A 13 -7.68 5.25 -6.63
N VAL A 14 -6.80 4.48 -7.24
CA VAL A 14 -5.42 4.32 -6.81
C VAL A 14 -4.45 4.72 -7.91
N ALA A 15 -3.32 5.26 -7.52
CA ALA A 15 -2.25 5.62 -8.44
C ALA A 15 -0.93 5.02 -7.96
N ALA A 16 -0.27 4.27 -8.82
CA ALA A 16 1.08 3.83 -8.53
C ALA A 16 2.01 5.05 -8.43
N VAL A 17 2.90 5.04 -7.44
CA VAL A 17 3.90 6.09 -7.24
C VAL A 17 5.25 5.67 -7.81
N GLY A 18 6.07 6.64 -8.24
CA GLY A 18 7.37 6.38 -8.87
C GLY A 18 8.50 6.00 -7.91
N LEU A 19 8.17 5.65 -6.67
CA LEU A 19 9.13 5.09 -5.71
C LEU A 19 9.22 3.57 -5.91
N ARG A 20 10.44 3.04 -5.96
CA ARG A 20 10.67 1.64 -6.34
C ARG A 20 11.18 0.80 -5.18
N THR A 21 10.61 -0.40 -5.05
CA THR A 21 11.23 -1.51 -4.31
C THR A 21 11.89 -2.44 -5.32
N ARG A 22 13.17 -2.72 -5.13
CA ARG A 22 13.95 -3.60 -5.99
C ARG A 22 14.38 -4.83 -5.21
N VAL A 23 14.10 -6.00 -5.77
CA VAL A 23 14.56 -7.27 -5.22
C VAL A 23 15.40 -7.98 -6.26
N THR A 24 16.59 -8.37 -5.86
CA THR A 24 17.48 -9.20 -6.69
C THR A 24 17.63 -10.56 -6.03
N ALA A 25 17.29 -11.62 -6.75
CA ALA A 25 17.55 -13.00 -6.38
C ALA A 25 18.72 -13.52 -7.19
N SER A 26 19.78 -13.97 -6.53
CA SER A 26 21.00 -14.50 -7.18
C SER A 26 21.50 -15.76 -6.50
N PRO A 27 22.00 -16.77 -7.25
CA PRO A 27 22.51 -18.00 -6.66
C PRO A 27 23.74 -17.74 -5.80
N VAL A 28 23.90 -18.53 -4.70
CA VAL A 28 25.09 -18.59 -3.88
C VAL A 28 25.52 -20.04 -3.67
N ALA A 29 26.82 -20.24 -3.50
CA ALA A 29 27.40 -21.59 -3.41
C ALA A 29 27.11 -22.29 -2.05
N SER A 30 26.73 -21.54 -1.01
CA SER A 30 26.56 -22.06 0.34
C SER A 30 25.38 -23.03 0.52
N GLY A 31 24.43 -23.07 -0.42
CA GLY A 31 23.19 -23.82 -0.25
C GLY A 31 22.20 -23.19 0.74
N GLU A 32 22.53 -22.05 1.31
CA GLU A 32 21.76 -21.31 2.31
C GLU A 32 21.09 -20.07 1.70
N LEU A 33 20.21 -19.47 2.49
CA LEU A 33 19.56 -18.22 2.12
C LEU A 33 20.30 -17.04 2.75
N GLU A 34 20.72 -16.08 1.94
CA GLU A 34 21.27 -14.80 2.40
C GLU A 34 20.24 -13.69 2.20
N LEU A 35 19.80 -13.07 3.28
CA LEU A 35 18.91 -11.90 3.25
C LEU A 35 19.74 -10.63 3.47
N LEU A 36 19.64 -9.69 2.53
CA LEU A 36 20.33 -8.40 2.60
C LEU A 36 19.31 -7.26 2.45
N LEU A 37 19.19 -6.43 3.47
CA LEU A 37 18.35 -5.23 3.47
C LEU A 37 19.26 -4.02 3.80
N PRO A 38 20.03 -3.51 2.83
CA PRO A 38 21.03 -2.46 3.12
C PRO A 38 20.43 -1.17 3.66
N ASP A 39 19.19 -0.84 3.26
CA ASP A 39 18.50 0.37 3.70
C ASP A 39 18.18 0.34 5.21
N LEU A 40 18.16 -0.87 5.81
CA LEU A 40 17.99 -1.11 7.25
C LEU A 40 19.30 -1.52 7.94
N GLY A 41 20.42 -1.59 7.21
CA GLY A 41 21.66 -2.12 7.76
C GLY A 41 21.63 -3.61 8.11
N TYR A 42 20.62 -4.34 7.60
CA TYR A 42 20.37 -5.73 7.99
C TYR A 42 21.01 -6.74 7.03
N ARG A 43 21.63 -7.79 7.63
CA ARG A 43 22.14 -8.96 6.91
C ARG A 43 21.96 -10.20 7.77
N GLU A 44 21.38 -11.24 7.18
CA GLU A 44 21.23 -12.55 7.84
C GLU A 44 21.58 -13.68 6.86
N GLN A 45 22.16 -14.74 7.37
CA GLN A 45 22.33 -16.02 6.69
C GLN A 45 21.55 -17.07 7.47
N CYS A 46 20.65 -17.78 6.81
CA CYS A 46 19.74 -18.72 7.44
C CYS A 46 19.43 -19.88 6.49
N THR A 47 18.86 -20.93 7.04
CA THR A 47 18.41 -22.05 6.20
C THR A 47 16.99 -21.83 5.66
N TRP A 48 16.65 -22.51 4.59
CA TRP A 48 15.28 -22.55 4.10
C TRP A 48 14.29 -23.06 5.16
N ALA A 49 14.73 -24.00 6.01
CA ALA A 49 13.91 -24.51 7.10
C ALA A 49 13.56 -23.40 8.12
N ASP A 50 14.52 -22.54 8.45
CA ASP A 50 14.31 -21.43 9.38
C ASP A 50 13.28 -20.44 8.85
N VAL A 51 13.38 -20.06 7.56
CA VAL A 51 12.45 -19.12 6.93
C VAL A 51 11.06 -19.71 6.78
N LEU A 52 10.94 -20.98 6.39
CA LEU A 52 9.64 -21.64 6.31
C LEU A 52 9.00 -21.79 7.70
N ALA A 53 9.78 -22.19 8.72
CA ALA A 53 9.30 -22.27 10.10
C ALA A 53 8.90 -20.88 10.65
N TYR A 54 9.62 -19.81 10.27
CA TYR A 54 9.21 -18.44 10.58
C TYR A 54 7.84 -18.12 10.01
N GLY A 55 7.63 -18.39 8.71
CA GLY A 55 6.36 -18.20 8.04
C GLY A 55 5.23 -19.06 8.62
N ASP A 56 5.51 -20.31 9.09
CA ASP A 56 4.53 -21.17 9.74
C ASP A 56 4.08 -20.58 11.09
N ARG A 57 5.01 -20.16 11.94
CA ARG A 57 4.68 -19.47 13.20
C ARG A 57 3.80 -18.23 12.95
N ARG A 58 4.10 -17.44 11.92
CA ARG A 58 3.29 -16.28 11.54
C ARG A 58 1.89 -16.68 11.07
N HIS A 59 1.79 -17.78 10.32
CA HIS A 59 0.50 -18.32 9.90
C HIS A 59 -0.35 -18.80 11.08
N GLU A 60 0.24 -19.49 12.05
CA GLU A 60 -0.44 -19.95 13.27
C GLU A 60 -0.95 -18.77 14.10
N LEU A 61 -0.12 -17.73 14.28
CA LEU A 61 -0.52 -16.50 14.98
C LEU A 61 -1.69 -15.81 14.26
N TRP A 62 -1.63 -15.71 12.94
CA TRP A 62 -2.72 -15.15 12.16
C TRP A 62 -4.02 -15.98 12.31
N ARG A 63 -3.95 -17.32 12.22
CA ARG A 63 -5.11 -18.19 12.40
C ARG A 63 -5.72 -18.08 13.78
N ALA A 64 -4.90 -18.02 14.80
CA ALA A 64 -5.35 -17.83 16.17
C ALA A 64 -6.06 -16.48 16.36
N ALA A 65 -5.56 -15.44 15.70
CA ALA A 65 -6.14 -14.11 15.74
C ALA A 65 -7.43 -14.01 14.91
N ASP A 66 -7.54 -14.69 13.75
CA ASP A 66 -8.74 -14.63 12.87
C ASP A 66 -9.97 -15.27 13.54
N THR A 67 -9.77 -16.15 14.53
CA THR A 67 -10.86 -16.71 15.35
C THR A 67 -11.32 -15.77 16.47
N THR A 68 -10.60 -14.67 16.69
CA THR A 68 -10.89 -13.66 17.72
C THR A 68 -10.92 -12.27 17.07
N ALA A 69 -11.51 -11.28 17.77
CA ALA A 69 -11.48 -9.87 17.30
C ALA A 69 -10.05 -9.30 17.20
N ALA A 70 -9.02 -10.06 17.56
CA ALA A 70 -7.61 -9.70 17.50
C ALA A 70 -6.93 -9.98 16.14
N ALA A 71 -7.68 -10.41 15.12
CA ALA A 71 -7.12 -10.72 13.79
C ALA A 71 -6.37 -9.52 13.14
N ASP A 72 -6.80 -8.30 13.46
CA ASP A 72 -6.19 -7.09 12.91
C ASP A 72 -4.92 -6.65 13.67
N THR A 73 -4.64 -7.25 14.83
CA THR A 73 -3.50 -6.88 15.70
C THR A 73 -2.34 -7.86 15.66
N ALA A 74 -2.45 -8.96 14.90
CA ALA A 74 -1.37 -9.93 14.71
C ALA A 74 -0.22 -9.37 13.83
N ALA A 75 0.20 -8.14 14.09
CA ALA A 75 1.33 -7.52 13.42
C ALA A 75 2.61 -8.36 13.59
N ILE A 76 3.49 -8.33 12.59
CA ILE A 76 4.85 -8.83 12.72
C ILE A 76 5.52 -8.03 13.84
N ASP A 77 6.26 -8.73 14.69
CA ASP A 77 7.08 -8.09 15.70
C ASP A 77 7.94 -7.00 15.06
N SER A 78 7.72 -5.77 15.47
CA SER A 78 8.43 -4.60 14.93
C SER A 78 9.94 -4.62 15.22
N SER A 79 10.40 -5.51 16.10
CA SER A 79 11.81 -5.74 16.36
C SER A 79 12.50 -6.60 15.29
N ASP A 80 11.76 -7.34 14.46
CA ASP A 80 12.33 -8.13 13.35
C ASP A 80 12.22 -7.34 12.03
N GLU A 81 13.24 -6.56 11.73
CA GLU A 81 13.34 -5.71 10.53
C GLU A 81 13.16 -6.50 9.22
N ALA A 82 13.58 -7.76 9.18
CA ALA A 82 13.45 -8.65 8.03
C ALA A 82 12.19 -9.53 8.08
N GLY A 83 11.39 -9.44 9.13
CA GLY A 83 10.27 -10.35 9.37
C GLY A 83 9.30 -10.45 8.21
N PHE A 84 8.93 -9.33 7.62
CA PHE A 84 8.04 -9.33 6.46
C PHE A 84 8.68 -9.91 5.20
N VAL A 85 9.96 -9.65 4.97
CA VAL A 85 10.70 -10.26 3.84
C VAL A 85 10.76 -11.78 4.00
N LYS A 86 11.03 -12.29 5.22
CA LYS A 86 11.00 -13.74 5.51
C LYS A 86 9.63 -14.35 5.22
N VAL A 87 8.56 -13.67 5.62
CA VAL A 87 7.19 -14.11 5.31
C VAL A 87 6.97 -14.16 3.79
N ALA A 88 7.32 -13.13 3.06
CA ALA A 88 7.16 -13.08 1.61
C ALA A 88 7.96 -14.19 0.90
N VAL A 89 9.20 -14.44 1.34
CA VAL A 89 10.04 -15.55 0.85
C VAL A 89 9.39 -16.89 1.14
N ALA A 90 8.90 -17.12 2.37
CA ALA A 90 8.23 -18.36 2.74
C ALA A 90 6.98 -18.61 1.89
N GLU A 91 6.16 -17.57 1.65
CA GLU A 91 4.95 -17.71 0.82
C GLU A 91 5.26 -18.00 -0.65
N ALA A 92 6.29 -17.35 -1.22
CA ALA A 92 6.73 -17.66 -2.57
C ALA A 92 7.18 -19.13 -2.69
N MET A 93 7.93 -19.62 -1.71
CA MET A 93 8.36 -21.04 -1.70
C MET A 93 7.18 -22.00 -1.55
N ARG A 94 6.24 -21.71 -0.65
CA ARG A 94 5.02 -22.54 -0.50
C ARG A 94 4.16 -22.52 -1.75
N PHE A 95 4.10 -21.39 -2.44
CA PHE A 95 3.40 -21.30 -3.70
C PHE A 95 4.02 -22.22 -4.74
N LEU A 96 5.35 -22.22 -4.90
CA LEU A 96 6.07 -23.14 -5.80
C LEU A 96 5.89 -24.62 -5.43
N GLU A 97 5.91 -24.94 -4.13
CA GLU A 97 5.64 -26.31 -3.66
C GLU A 97 4.25 -26.80 -4.05
N ARG A 98 3.24 -25.95 -3.88
CA ARG A 98 1.85 -26.31 -4.18
C ARG A 98 1.55 -26.34 -5.68
N SER A 99 2.04 -25.35 -6.43
CA SER A 99 1.69 -25.20 -7.85
C SER A 99 2.56 -26.00 -8.81
N GLU A 100 3.82 -26.24 -8.45
CA GLU A 100 4.80 -26.88 -9.32
C GLU A 100 5.40 -28.16 -8.72
N ASN A 101 4.96 -28.56 -7.51
CA ASN A 101 5.56 -29.65 -6.72
C ASN A 101 7.09 -29.50 -6.57
N SER A 102 7.58 -28.25 -6.61
CA SER A 102 9.00 -27.94 -6.55
C SER A 102 9.50 -28.00 -5.11
N ARG A 103 10.51 -28.85 -4.86
CA ARG A 103 11.21 -28.94 -3.58
C ARG A 103 12.64 -28.38 -3.65
N LEU A 104 12.92 -27.58 -4.68
CA LEU A 104 14.23 -26.95 -4.83
C LEU A 104 14.51 -26.00 -3.68
N ARG A 105 15.72 -26.12 -3.13
CA ARG A 105 16.23 -25.30 -2.04
C ARG A 105 17.67 -24.88 -2.37
N PRO A 106 17.87 -24.13 -3.48
CA PRO A 106 19.20 -23.71 -3.87
C PRO A 106 19.73 -22.68 -2.87
N GLY A 107 21.04 -22.54 -2.80
CA GLY A 107 21.63 -21.36 -2.16
C GLY A 107 21.20 -20.12 -2.91
N LEU A 108 20.62 -19.15 -2.21
CA LEU A 108 20.05 -17.94 -2.81
C LEU A 108 20.35 -16.71 -1.96
N ARG A 109 20.80 -15.65 -2.62
CA ARG A 109 20.87 -14.32 -2.02
C ARG A 109 19.66 -13.50 -2.47
N VAL A 110 18.92 -12.96 -1.50
CA VAL A 110 17.81 -12.03 -1.71
C VAL A 110 18.23 -10.67 -1.20
N LEU A 111 18.47 -9.74 -2.11
CA LEU A 111 18.81 -8.35 -1.82
C LEU A 111 17.57 -7.49 -2.03
N VAL A 112 17.14 -6.79 -0.98
CA VAL A 112 15.96 -5.89 -1.01
C VAL A 112 16.44 -4.46 -0.78
N ARG A 113 16.03 -3.55 -1.67
CA ARG A 113 16.19 -2.10 -1.54
C ARG A 113 14.85 -1.41 -1.80
N SER A 114 14.47 -0.44 -0.98
CA SER A 114 13.20 0.25 -1.11
C SER A 114 13.35 1.75 -0.97
N GLU A 115 12.82 2.48 -1.96
CA GLU A 115 12.65 3.93 -1.91
C GLU A 115 11.32 4.30 -1.21
N VAL A 116 10.43 3.30 -0.99
CA VAL A 116 9.10 3.52 -0.40
C VAL A 116 9.23 3.66 1.11
N PRO A 117 8.86 4.81 1.69
CA PRO A 117 8.94 5.00 3.14
C PRO A 117 8.03 4.01 3.88
N MET A 118 8.56 3.37 4.91
CA MET A 118 7.78 2.46 5.74
C MET A 118 6.76 3.21 6.58
N GLY A 119 5.55 2.65 6.73
CA GLY A 119 4.50 3.25 7.56
C GLY A 119 3.81 4.49 6.97
N SER A 120 4.22 4.96 5.79
CA SER A 120 3.71 6.20 5.20
C SER A 120 2.41 6.03 4.38
N GLY A 121 1.79 4.86 4.36
CA GLY A 121 0.55 4.63 3.61
C GLY A 121 0.72 4.49 2.09
N PHE A 122 1.95 4.22 1.60
CA PHE A 122 2.24 4.03 0.16
C PHE A 122 2.33 2.55 -0.26
N GLY A 123 1.80 1.63 0.53
CA GLY A 123 1.85 0.21 0.20
C GLY A 123 3.28 -0.36 0.20
N SER A 124 4.14 0.07 1.15
CA SER A 124 5.51 -0.43 1.27
C SER A 124 5.55 -1.95 1.40
N SER A 125 4.72 -2.53 2.26
CA SER A 125 4.61 -4.00 2.42
C SER A 125 4.19 -4.67 1.11
N ALA A 126 3.15 -4.16 0.45
CA ALA A 126 2.70 -4.70 -0.83
C ALA A 126 3.81 -4.66 -1.90
N SER A 127 4.58 -3.56 -1.95
CA SER A 127 5.69 -3.43 -2.89
C SER A 127 6.80 -4.44 -2.62
N VAL A 128 7.13 -4.72 -1.35
CA VAL A 128 8.10 -5.75 -0.95
C VAL A 128 7.56 -7.14 -1.29
N ALA A 129 6.30 -7.45 -0.93
CA ALA A 129 5.71 -8.76 -1.19
C ALA A 129 5.65 -9.10 -2.69
N VAL A 130 5.24 -8.12 -3.51
CA VAL A 130 5.20 -8.27 -4.98
C VAL A 130 6.61 -8.46 -5.54
N ALA A 131 7.58 -7.62 -5.14
CA ALA A 131 8.93 -7.70 -5.66
C ALA A 131 9.67 -8.98 -5.25
N VAL A 132 9.49 -9.44 -3.99
CA VAL A 132 10.02 -10.73 -3.52
C VAL A 132 9.37 -11.91 -4.24
N GLY A 133 8.02 -11.89 -4.34
CA GLY A 133 7.28 -12.91 -5.08
C GLY A 133 7.75 -13.02 -6.53
N ALA A 134 7.83 -11.89 -7.22
CA ALA A 134 8.29 -11.83 -8.62
C ALA A 134 9.71 -12.34 -8.80
N ALA A 135 10.65 -11.91 -7.93
CA ALA A 135 12.05 -12.32 -8.00
C ALA A 135 12.22 -13.82 -7.76
N LEU A 136 11.51 -14.39 -6.79
CA LEU A 136 11.61 -15.81 -6.46
C LEU A 136 10.90 -16.70 -7.47
N LEU A 137 9.68 -16.35 -7.88
CA LEU A 137 8.99 -17.07 -8.94
C LEU A 137 9.78 -17.03 -10.25
N GLY A 138 10.31 -15.86 -10.62
CA GLY A 138 11.14 -15.71 -11.81
C GLY A 138 12.48 -16.47 -11.78
N SER A 139 13.03 -16.73 -10.58
CA SER A 139 14.33 -17.40 -10.42
C SER A 139 14.23 -18.89 -10.15
N LEU A 140 13.14 -19.36 -9.54
CA LEU A 140 13.01 -20.73 -9.01
C LEU A 140 11.91 -21.55 -9.69
N SER A 141 11.02 -20.93 -10.47
CA SER A 141 10.01 -21.68 -11.23
C SER A 141 10.68 -22.59 -12.25
N VAL A 142 10.23 -23.85 -12.28
CA VAL A 142 10.68 -24.84 -13.28
C VAL A 142 9.89 -24.74 -14.60
N GLN A 143 8.80 -24.00 -14.60
CA GLN A 143 7.94 -23.75 -15.76
C GLN A 143 8.17 -22.33 -16.26
N GLU A 144 9.01 -22.17 -17.28
CA GLU A 144 9.39 -20.84 -17.81
C GLU A 144 8.19 -19.99 -18.24
N GLU A 145 7.17 -20.60 -18.85
CA GLU A 145 5.94 -19.91 -19.29
C GLU A 145 5.09 -19.35 -18.14
N LEU A 146 5.25 -19.89 -16.92
CA LEU A 146 4.48 -19.52 -15.73
C LEU A 146 5.30 -18.76 -14.69
N SER A 147 6.59 -18.50 -14.97
CA SER A 147 7.55 -18.06 -13.94
C SER A 147 7.22 -16.71 -13.29
N ALA A 148 6.52 -15.80 -13.96
CA ALA A 148 6.31 -14.43 -13.49
C ALA A 148 4.97 -13.84 -13.95
N ASP A 149 3.93 -14.64 -13.93
CA ASP A 149 2.56 -14.24 -14.22
C ASP A 149 2.01 -13.37 -13.06
N ASP A 150 1.33 -12.30 -13.40
CA ASP A 150 0.76 -11.33 -12.46
C ASP A 150 -0.16 -11.99 -11.42
N GLU A 151 -0.93 -13.02 -11.81
CA GLU A 151 -1.87 -13.70 -10.91
C GLU A 151 -1.12 -14.52 -9.85
N ARG A 152 -0.03 -15.19 -10.23
CA ARG A 152 0.82 -15.96 -9.31
C ARG A 152 1.54 -15.04 -8.33
N ILE A 153 2.06 -13.93 -8.82
CA ILE A 153 2.72 -12.91 -7.99
C ILE A 153 1.71 -12.30 -7.02
N ALA A 154 0.51 -11.97 -7.50
CA ALA A 154 -0.57 -11.46 -6.65
C ALA A 154 -0.97 -12.46 -5.56
N ALA A 155 -1.05 -13.76 -5.88
CA ALA A 155 -1.36 -14.82 -4.92
C ALA A 155 -0.31 -14.91 -3.80
N VAL A 156 0.97 -14.80 -4.14
CA VAL A 156 2.05 -14.76 -3.14
C VAL A 156 1.95 -13.49 -2.28
N ALA A 157 1.77 -12.33 -2.92
CA ALA A 157 1.74 -11.05 -2.23
C ALA A 157 0.56 -10.96 -1.25
N ILE A 158 -0.65 -11.40 -1.65
CA ILE A 158 -1.82 -11.33 -0.78
C ILE A 158 -1.69 -12.24 0.44
N GLU A 159 -1.06 -13.42 0.28
CA GLU A 159 -0.82 -14.32 1.41
C GLU A 159 0.20 -13.73 2.39
N ALA A 160 1.28 -13.10 1.88
CA ALA A 160 2.25 -12.42 2.73
C ALA A 160 1.60 -11.26 3.50
N GLU A 161 0.82 -10.42 2.82
CA GLU A 161 0.12 -9.31 3.47
C GLU A 161 -0.94 -9.77 4.47
N ARG A 162 -1.62 -10.89 4.21
CA ARG A 162 -2.59 -11.45 5.15
C ARG A 162 -1.96 -11.77 6.50
N ARG A 163 -0.71 -12.23 6.52
CA ARG A 163 0.03 -12.50 7.76
C ARG A 163 0.52 -11.26 8.48
N GLN A 164 0.63 -10.15 7.76
CA GLN A 164 1.03 -8.86 8.32
C GLN A 164 -0.17 -8.06 8.80
N HIS A 165 -1.23 -8.00 7.99
CA HIS A 165 -2.34 -7.06 8.13
C HIS A 165 -3.69 -7.77 8.34
N GLY A 166 -3.73 -9.08 8.46
CA GLY A 166 -4.93 -9.87 8.66
C GLY A 166 -5.79 -9.98 7.41
N ARG A 167 -6.51 -8.92 7.05
CA ARG A 167 -7.43 -8.89 5.90
C ARG A 167 -7.05 -7.79 4.90
N PRO A 168 -6.03 -8.03 4.04
CA PRO A 168 -5.61 -7.05 3.06
C PRO A 168 -6.73 -6.77 2.05
N SER A 169 -6.87 -5.51 1.63
CA SER A 169 -7.86 -5.13 0.61
C SER A 169 -7.56 -5.70 -0.77
N GLY A 170 -6.32 -6.01 -1.04
CA GLY A 170 -5.85 -6.41 -2.36
C GLY A 170 -5.55 -5.23 -3.30
N VAL A 171 -5.90 -4.04 -2.91
CA VAL A 171 -5.77 -2.83 -3.74
C VAL A 171 -4.30 -2.46 -3.97
N ASP A 172 -3.49 -2.50 -2.91
CA ASP A 172 -2.09 -2.03 -2.95
C ASP A 172 -1.23 -2.91 -3.86
N HIS A 173 -1.26 -4.25 -3.70
CA HIS A 173 -0.49 -5.12 -4.58
C HIS A 173 -0.98 -5.10 -6.02
N THR A 174 -2.29 -4.88 -6.27
CA THR A 174 -2.81 -4.68 -7.62
C THR A 174 -2.24 -3.41 -8.25
N ALA A 175 -2.15 -2.31 -7.49
CA ALA A 175 -1.54 -1.07 -7.95
C ALA A 175 -0.04 -1.23 -8.24
N VAL A 176 0.67 -1.98 -7.40
CA VAL A 176 2.11 -2.27 -7.59
C VAL A 176 2.34 -3.11 -8.84
N ILE A 177 1.55 -4.16 -9.07
CA ILE A 177 1.71 -5.04 -10.23
C ILE A 177 1.35 -4.30 -11.53
N ARG A 178 0.18 -3.68 -11.58
CA ARG A 178 -0.34 -3.09 -12.82
C ARG A 178 0.20 -1.70 -13.13
N GLY A 179 0.56 -0.94 -12.09
CA GLY A 179 0.96 0.45 -12.25
C GLY A 179 -0.17 1.36 -12.75
N GLY A 180 0.17 2.57 -13.09
CA GLY A 180 -0.77 3.53 -13.65
C GLY A 180 -1.69 4.17 -12.63
N VAL A 181 -2.84 4.58 -13.12
CA VAL A 181 -4.00 5.01 -12.32
C VAL A 181 -5.11 4.01 -12.58
N LEU A 182 -5.70 3.49 -11.53
CA LEU A 182 -6.68 2.41 -11.61
C LEU A 182 -7.95 2.80 -10.85
N SER A 183 -9.10 2.43 -11.40
CA SER A 183 -10.32 2.22 -10.65
C SER A 183 -10.33 0.79 -10.12
N VAL A 184 -10.65 0.61 -8.85
CA VAL A 184 -10.71 -0.69 -8.21
C VAL A 184 -12.05 -0.83 -7.50
N THR A 185 -12.76 -1.92 -7.74
CA THR A 185 -14.03 -2.25 -7.08
C THR A 185 -14.01 -3.71 -6.67
N ARG A 186 -14.47 -4.02 -5.46
CA ARG A 186 -14.59 -5.40 -4.99
C ARG A 186 -15.87 -6.03 -5.50
N GLU A 187 -15.74 -7.21 -6.11
CA GLU A 187 -16.86 -8.04 -6.57
C GLU A 187 -16.73 -9.43 -5.93
N GLY A 188 -17.43 -9.64 -4.82
CA GLY A 188 -17.24 -10.85 -4.01
C GLY A 188 -15.82 -10.92 -3.45
N ASP A 189 -15.12 -12.02 -3.73
CA ASP A 189 -13.73 -12.24 -3.29
C ASP A 189 -12.68 -11.69 -4.27
N SER A 190 -13.11 -11.22 -5.44
CA SER A 190 -12.21 -10.69 -6.48
C SER A 190 -12.22 -9.16 -6.54
N LEU A 191 -11.18 -8.60 -7.16
CA LEU A 191 -11.08 -7.17 -7.47
C LEU A 191 -11.24 -6.98 -8.97
N ARG A 192 -12.26 -6.20 -9.36
CA ARG A 192 -12.36 -5.67 -10.72
C ARG A 192 -11.55 -4.38 -10.80
N THR A 193 -10.65 -4.33 -11.77
CA THR A 193 -9.78 -3.17 -11.99
C THR A 193 -9.91 -2.68 -13.43
N SER A 194 -9.91 -1.36 -13.59
CA SER A 194 -9.89 -0.70 -14.89
C SER A 194 -8.82 0.36 -14.92
N ALA A 195 -8.02 0.40 -15.98
CA ALA A 195 -7.06 1.47 -16.18
C ALA A 195 -7.76 2.79 -16.44
N LEU A 196 -7.28 3.85 -15.81
CA LEU A 196 -7.82 5.19 -15.92
C LEU A 196 -6.85 6.10 -16.68
N PRO A 197 -7.34 7.19 -17.29
CA PRO A 197 -6.49 8.21 -17.89
C PRO A 197 -5.46 8.76 -16.90
N ARG A 198 -4.31 9.18 -17.42
CA ARG A 198 -3.23 9.84 -16.67
C ARG A 198 -3.08 11.29 -17.16
N PRO A 199 -4.05 12.18 -16.89
CA PRO A 199 -4.01 13.54 -17.41
C PRO A 199 -2.82 14.31 -16.84
N GLN A 200 -2.31 15.27 -17.60
CA GLN A 200 -1.13 16.04 -17.17
C GLN A 200 -1.38 16.84 -15.90
N TRP A 201 -2.62 17.30 -15.69
CA TRP A 201 -2.99 18.04 -14.50
C TRP A 201 -2.80 17.22 -13.21
N LEU A 202 -3.03 15.89 -13.26
CA LEU A 202 -2.82 15.01 -12.10
C LEU A 202 -1.41 15.15 -11.50
N ARG A 203 -0.40 15.27 -12.39
CA ARG A 203 1.00 15.44 -11.97
C ARG A 203 1.33 16.88 -11.54
N ARG A 204 0.60 17.87 -12.08
CA ARG A 204 0.85 19.28 -11.80
C ARG A 204 0.11 19.78 -10.56
N ALA A 205 -1.09 19.29 -10.32
CA ALA A 205 -1.95 19.73 -9.24
C ALA A 205 -1.84 18.89 -7.97
N ILE A 206 -1.32 17.66 -8.04
CA ILE A 206 -1.18 16.82 -6.85
C ILE A 206 0.24 16.90 -6.31
N ARG A 207 0.33 17.17 -5.00
CA ARG A 207 1.54 17.12 -4.19
C ARG A 207 1.34 16.09 -3.08
N VAL A 208 2.42 15.48 -2.65
CA VAL A 208 2.37 14.50 -1.56
C VAL A 208 3.41 14.86 -0.52
N TYR A 209 3.01 14.77 0.73
CA TYR A 209 3.85 15.09 1.89
C TYR A 209 3.83 13.91 2.87
N ASP A 210 4.95 13.72 3.54
CA ASP A 210 5.08 12.81 4.66
C ASP A 210 4.86 13.61 5.95
N THR A 211 3.83 13.25 6.70
CA THR A 211 3.51 13.89 7.99
C THR A 211 4.26 13.24 9.15
N GLY A 212 4.97 12.14 8.88
CA GLY A 212 5.63 11.30 9.88
C GLY A 212 4.90 9.97 10.11
N PRO A 213 5.50 9.08 10.91
CA PRO A 213 4.92 7.77 11.19
C PRO A 213 3.64 7.91 12.04
N PRO A 214 2.56 7.19 11.69
CA PRO A 214 1.38 7.07 12.52
C PRO A 214 1.72 6.50 13.90
N ALA A 215 0.94 6.87 14.92
CA ALA A 215 1.11 6.37 16.28
C ALA A 215 0.68 4.91 16.42
N GLU A 216 -0.32 4.50 15.62
CA GLU A 216 -0.87 3.15 15.61
C GLU A 216 -0.49 2.41 14.33
N THR A 217 -0.49 1.08 14.40
CA THR A 217 -0.35 0.22 13.24
C THR A 217 -1.59 0.26 12.35
N THR A 218 -1.45 -0.08 11.07
CA THR A 218 -2.59 -0.22 10.14
C THR A 218 -3.67 -1.14 10.69
N GLY A 219 -3.30 -2.26 11.32
CA GLY A 219 -4.23 -3.21 11.91
C GLY A 219 -5.06 -2.61 13.03
N GLU A 220 -4.44 -1.83 13.93
CA GLU A 220 -5.15 -1.16 15.04
C GLU A 220 -6.13 -0.11 14.52
N VAL A 221 -5.75 0.67 13.51
CA VAL A 221 -6.64 1.67 12.90
C VAL A 221 -7.82 1.00 12.22
N VAL A 222 -7.59 -0.06 11.44
CA VAL A 222 -8.66 -0.84 10.77
C VAL A 222 -9.60 -1.47 11.81
N ALA A 223 -9.07 -1.99 12.92
CA ALA A 223 -9.87 -2.54 14.01
C ALA A 223 -10.76 -1.46 14.68
N ALA A 224 -10.22 -0.25 14.88
CA ALA A 224 -11.00 0.86 15.43
C ALA A 224 -12.16 1.28 14.52
N VAL A 225 -11.93 1.34 13.21
CA VAL A 225 -12.97 1.64 12.20
C VAL A 225 -14.04 0.54 12.17
N ARG A 226 -13.65 -0.74 12.31
CA ARG A 226 -14.61 -1.85 12.45
C ARG A 226 -15.46 -1.70 13.70
N ASN A 227 -14.86 -1.38 14.83
CA ASN A 227 -15.58 -1.13 16.09
C ASN A 227 -16.55 0.05 15.96
N LEU A 228 -16.19 1.09 15.22
CA LEU A 228 -17.10 2.20 14.92
C LEU A 228 -18.31 1.72 14.12
N ARG A 229 -18.09 0.93 13.04
CA ARG A 229 -19.18 0.31 12.26
C ARG A 229 -20.16 -0.46 13.15
N ASP A 230 -19.64 -1.26 14.07
CA ASP A 230 -20.47 -2.13 14.91
C ASP A 230 -21.26 -1.33 15.96
N ARG A 231 -20.74 -0.18 16.41
CA ARG A 231 -21.41 0.74 17.34
C ARG A 231 -22.41 1.66 16.65
N GLU A 232 -22.09 2.14 15.45
CA GLU A 232 -22.82 3.18 14.74
C GLU A 232 -23.13 2.78 13.29
N PRO A 233 -23.85 1.65 13.06
CA PRO A 233 -23.95 1.05 11.72
C PRO A 233 -24.64 1.97 10.68
N ARG A 234 -25.60 2.81 11.09
CA ARG A 234 -26.29 3.75 10.18
C ARG A 234 -25.35 4.88 9.75
N GLY A 235 -24.74 5.58 10.71
CA GLY A 235 -23.80 6.67 10.41
C GLY A 235 -22.59 6.18 9.61
N PHE A 236 -22.15 4.96 9.89
CA PHE A 236 -21.07 4.33 9.12
C PHE A 236 -21.45 4.14 7.64
N VAL A 237 -22.65 3.62 7.35
CA VAL A 237 -23.13 3.45 5.96
C VAL A 237 -23.26 4.80 5.26
N GLU A 238 -23.82 5.82 5.93
CA GLU A 238 -23.93 7.18 5.38
C GLU A 238 -22.55 7.76 5.05
N THR A 239 -21.56 7.52 5.91
CA THR A 239 -20.18 7.94 5.65
C THR A 239 -19.59 7.22 4.43
N LEU A 240 -19.80 5.91 4.29
CA LEU A 240 -19.35 5.17 3.12
C LEU A 240 -20.01 5.63 1.82
N ASP A 241 -21.31 5.96 1.86
CA ASP A 241 -22.04 6.48 0.70
C ASP A 241 -21.52 7.86 0.28
N ALA A 242 -21.17 8.71 1.25
CA ALA A 242 -20.53 9.99 0.98
C ALA A 242 -19.12 9.81 0.37
N MET A 243 -18.32 8.85 0.87
CA MET A 243 -17.02 8.50 0.30
C MET A 243 -17.13 7.99 -1.13
N GLU A 244 -18.11 7.15 -1.42
CA GLU A 244 -18.40 6.67 -2.79
C GLU A 244 -18.80 7.80 -3.73
N SER A 245 -19.66 8.70 -3.28
CA SER A 245 -20.08 9.87 -4.04
C SER A 245 -18.90 10.78 -4.38
N ALA A 246 -18.03 11.08 -3.40
CA ALA A 246 -16.82 11.86 -3.61
C ALA A 246 -15.85 11.18 -4.57
N THR A 247 -15.69 9.85 -4.46
CA THR A 247 -14.83 9.05 -5.35
C THR A 247 -15.38 9.07 -6.78
N SER A 248 -16.69 8.98 -6.95
CA SER A 248 -17.36 9.02 -8.26
C SER A 248 -17.21 10.37 -8.96
N LEU A 249 -17.31 11.48 -8.21
CA LEU A 249 -17.04 12.82 -8.74
C LEU A 249 -15.58 12.97 -9.21
N PHE A 250 -14.63 12.45 -8.43
CA PHE A 250 -13.21 12.47 -8.79
C PHE A 250 -12.96 11.62 -10.05
N LEU A 251 -13.55 10.42 -10.14
CA LEU A 251 -13.47 9.54 -11.31
C LEU A 251 -13.99 10.22 -12.58
N GLY A 252 -15.13 10.88 -12.50
CA GLY A 252 -15.72 11.61 -13.64
C GLY A 252 -14.77 12.68 -14.19
N ALA A 253 -14.04 13.36 -13.32
CA ALA A 253 -13.12 14.43 -13.72
C ALA A 253 -11.78 13.94 -14.26
N LEU A 254 -11.38 12.69 -13.98
CA LEU A 254 -10.08 12.15 -14.43
C LEU A 254 -9.93 12.08 -15.96
N GLY A 255 -11.04 11.93 -16.68
CA GLY A 255 -11.05 11.90 -18.16
C GLY A 255 -10.90 13.27 -18.81
N GLU A 256 -11.07 14.35 -18.07
CA GLU A 256 -11.11 15.70 -18.61
C GLU A 256 -9.70 16.28 -18.78
N LYS A 257 -9.48 16.97 -19.91
CA LYS A 257 -8.23 17.68 -20.15
C LYS A 257 -8.10 18.92 -19.27
N ASP A 258 -9.22 19.61 -19.06
CA ASP A 258 -9.39 20.76 -18.19
C ASP A 258 -10.50 20.40 -17.18
N PRO A 259 -10.11 19.88 -16.01
CA PRO A 259 -11.11 19.35 -15.09
C PRO A 259 -11.88 20.46 -14.39
N PRO A 260 -13.12 20.17 -13.94
CA PRO A 260 -13.88 21.10 -13.14
C PRO A 260 -13.24 21.23 -11.73
N TRP A 261 -12.26 22.13 -11.58
CA TRP A 261 -11.49 22.31 -10.35
C TRP A 261 -12.33 22.43 -9.08
N PRO A 262 -13.43 23.22 -9.06
CA PRO A 262 -14.28 23.27 -7.87
C PRO A 262 -14.83 21.90 -7.48
N THR A 263 -15.30 21.12 -8.46
CA THR A 263 -15.81 19.76 -8.20
C THR A 263 -14.73 18.82 -7.65
N LEU A 264 -13.50 18.88 -8.19
CA LEU A 264 -12.37 18.09 -7.69
C LEU A 264 -12.00 18.48 -6.27
N VAL A 265 -11.91 19.77 -5.98
CA VAL A 265 -11.61 20.30 -4.64
C VAL A 265 -12.69 19.84 -3.66
N ASP A 266 -13.96 19.98 -4.01
CA ASP A 266 -15.08 19.57 -3.15
C ASP A 266 -15.09 18.05 -2.93
N ALA A 267 -14.79 17.25 -3.95
CA ALA A 267 -14.70 15.81 -3.83
C ALA A 267 -13.58 15.39 -2.83
N VAL A 268 -12.38 15.98 -2.94
CA VAL A 268 -11.27 15.67 -2.02
C VAL A 268 -11.59 16.12 -0.60
N ARG A 269 -12.15 17.32 -0.42
CA ARG A 269 -12.56 17.85 0.89
C ARG A 269 -13.65 16.98 1.53
N SER A 270 -14.67 16.60 0.76
CA SER A 270 -15.76 15.74 1.24
C SER A 270 -15.23 14.38 1.67
N PHE A 271 -14.30 13.80 0.91
CA PHE A 271 -13.68 12.52 1.27
C PHE A 271 -12.88 12.64 2.57
N GLU A 272 -12.11 13.71 2.75
CA GLU A 272 -11.35 13.95 4.00
C GLU A 272 -12.26 14.11 5.20
N ARG A 273 -13.40 14.81 5.07
CA ARG A 273 -14.41 14.89 6.15
C ARG A 273 -14.93 13.52 6.56
N CYS A 274 -15.08 12.60 5.60
CA CYS A 274 -15.46 11.23 5.91
C CYS A 274 -14.36 10.50 6.68
N LEU A 275 -13.07 10.68 6.33
CA LEU A 275 -11.95 10.12 7.08
C LEU A 275 -11.89 10.68 8.52
N GLU A 276 -12.13 11.98 8.70
CA GLU A 276 -12.26 12.59 10.03
C GLU A 276 -13.43 11.98 10.82
N ALA A 277 -14.58 11.78 10.17
CA ALA A 277 -15.74 11.14 10.80
C ALA A 277 -15.49 9.67 11.21
N LEU A 278 -14.63 8.96 10.47
CA LEU A 278 -14.16 7.63 10.86
C LEU A 278 -13.15 7.67 12.02
N GLY A 279 -12.69 8.86 12.44
CA GLY A 279 -11.75 9.05 13.54
C GLY A 279 -10.30 8.67 13.19
N VAL A 280 -9.92 8.68 11.91
CA VAL A 280 -8.58 8.25 11.44
C VAL A 280 -7.67 9.42 11.04
N VAL A 281 -8.10 10.64 11.32
CA VAL A 281 -7.32 11.86 11.05
C VAL A 281 -7.02 12.56 12.40
N PRO A 282 -5.77 12.59 12.86
CA PRO A 282 -5.42 13.29 14.09
C PRO A 282 -5.70 14.81 14.00
N PRO A 283 -6.13 15.46 15.09
CA PRO A 283 -6.48 16.87 15.10
C PRO A 283 -5.40 17.81 14.52
N PRO A 284 -4.08 17.63 14.79
CA PRO A 284 -3.05 18.49 14.19
C PRO A 284 -2.99 18.37 12.66
N VAL A 285 -3.22 17.17 12.11
CA VAL A 285 -3.27 16.96 10.65
C VAL A 285 -4.53 17.61 10.07
N ALA A 286 -5.67 17.46 10.71
CA ALA A 286 -6.93 18.11 10.31
C ALA A 286 -6.80 19.63 10.29
N GLU A 287 -6.08 20.23 11.24
CA GLU A 287 -5.81 21.67 11.25
C GLU A 287 -5.00 22.11 10.02
N VAL A 288 -3.95 21.37 9.66
CA VAL A 288 -3.17 21.65 8.44
C VAL A 288 -4.04 21.52 7.19
N VAL A 289 -4.90 20.49 7.12
CA VAL A 289 -5.89 20.35 6.03
C VAL A 289 -6.77 21.60 5.91
N ARG A 290 -7.27 22.16 7.05
CA ARG A 290 -8.06 23.40 7.04
C ARG A 290 -7.28 24.61 6.51
N ARG A 291 -6.00 24.69 6.82
CA ARG A 291 -5.14 25.78 6.29
C ARG A 291 -4.97 25.66 4.77
N VAL A 292 -4.80 24.46 4.24
CA VAL A 292 -4.77 24.18 2.79
C VAL A 292 -6.10 24.58 2.13
N GLU A 293 -7.23 24.24 2.74
CA GLU A 293 -8.57 24.57 2.23
C GLU A 293 -8.83 26.08 2.21
N ALA A 294 -8.40 26.79 3.27
CA ALA A 294 -8.52 28.24 3.35
C ALA A 294 -7.70 28.97 2.28
N ALA A 295 -6.64 28.35 1.78
CA ALA A 295 -5.82 28.86 0.69
C ALA A 295 -6.34 28.48 -0.71
N GLY A 296 -7.48 27.76 -0.79
CA GLY A 296 -8.13 27.39 -2.06
C GLY A 296 -7.81 25.98 -2.57
N GLY A 297 -6.95 25.22 -1.87
CA GLY A 297 -6.66 23.84 -2.18
C GLY A 297 -7.60 22.85 -1.49
N ALA A 298 -7.25 21.56 -1.60
CA ALA A 298 -7.84 20.50 -0.82
C ALA A 298 -6.74 19.52 -0.40
N ALA A 299 -6.90 18.87 0.75
CA ALA A 299 -5.96 17.85 1.20
C ALA A 299 -6.70 16.71 1.86
N LYS A 300 -6.08 15.51 1.83
CA LYS A 300 -6.57 14.31 2.48
C LYS A 300 -5.41 13.41 2.88
N ILE A 301 -5.59 12.67 3.96
CA ILE A 301 -4.63 11.61 4.29
C ILE A 301 -4.71 10.47 3.27
N SER A 302 -3.65 9.67 3.16
CA SER A 302 -3.62 8.43 2.38
C SER A 302 -3.08 7.28 3.23
N GLY A 303 -3.64 6.09 3.04
CA GLY A 303 -3.40 4.93 3.88
C GLY A 303 -4.43 4.80 5.00
N ALA A 304 -4.07 4.12 6.08
CA ALA A 304 -4.99 3.89 7.19
C ALA A 304 -5.23 5.13 8.08
N GLY A 305 -4.31 6.09 8.05
CA GLY A 305 -4.34 7.22 8.98
C GLY A 305 -3.81 6.87 10.36
N SER A 306 -4.24 7.61 11.37
CA SER A 306 -3.89 7.41 12.78
C SER A 306 -5.03 7.84 13.68
N LEU A 307 -5.17 7.18 14.84
CA LEU A 307 -6.21 7.48 15.81
C LEU A 307 -5.78 8.58 16.78
N SER A 308 -4.48 8.82 16.89
CA SER A 308 -3.88 9.75 17.85
C SER A 308 -2.59 10.38 17.32
N GLY A 309 -1.93 11.17 18.16
CA GLY A 309 -0.64 11.80 17.82
C GLY A 309 -0.76 12.98 16.89
N SER A 310 0.33 13.25 16.14
CA SER A 310 0.46 14.44 15.27
C SER A 310 0.74 14.11 13.82
N ALA A 311 0.75 12.83 13.46
CA ALA A 311 1.09 12.32 12.12
C ALA A 311 0.06 11.28 11.66
N ALA A 312 -0.11 11.12 10.36
CA ALA A 312 -1.04 10.18 9.74
C ALA A 312 -0.43 9.47 8.52
N GLY A 313 0.90 9.42 8.44
CA GLY A 313 1.59 8.92 7.25
C GLY A 313 1.62 9.96 6.15
N SER A 314 1.00 9.70 5.01
CA SER A 314 1.02 10.62 3.88
C SER A 314 -0.19 11.52 3.79
N LEU A 315 0.03 12.76 3.37
CA LEU A 315 -0.97 13.75 3.04
C LEU A 315 -0.91 14.03 1.52
N ILE A 316 -2.02 13.80 0.84
CA ILE A 316 -2.19 14.15 -0.57
C ILE A 316 -2.84 15.52 -0.64
N VAL A 317 -2.24 16.44 -1.35
CA VAL A 317 -2.71 17.81 -1.55
C VAL A 317 -3.07 18.00 -3.01
N LEU A 318 -4.31 18.41 -3.27
CA LEU A 318 -4.77 18.93 -4.56
C LEU A 318 -4.65 20.45 -4.55
N TRP A 319 -3.78 20.97 -5.41
CA TRP A 319 -3.51 22.40 -5.53
C TRP A 319 -3.89 22.87 -6.93
N PRO A 320 -5.13 23.38 -7.13
CA PRO A 320 -5.59 23.81 -8.44
C PRO A 320 -4.88 25.10 -8.88
N PRO A 321 -4.89 25.41 -10.20
CA PRO A 321 -4.22 26.63 -10.72
C PRO A 321 -4.80 27.94 -10.14
N GLU A 322 -6.06 27.93 -9.71
CA GLU A 322 -6.75 29.08 -9.11
C GLU A 322 -6.45 29.28 -7.62
N ALA A 323 -5.78 28.31 -6.99
CA ALA A 323 -5.36 28.45 -5.60
C ALA A 323 -4.33 29.57 -5.45
N ARG A 324 -4.17 30.06 -4.21
CA ARG A 324 -3.15 31.08 -3.89
C ARG A 324 -1.77 30.62 -4.31
N VAL A 325 -0.82 31.54 -4.36
CA VAL A 325 0.56 31.29 -4.84
C VAL A 325 1.17 30.05 -4.17
N GLU A 326 1.96 29.29 -4.91
CA GLU A 326 2.59 28.04 -4.42
C GLU A 326 3.47 28.26 -3.16
N ALA A 327 4.03 29.46 -2.99
CA ALA A 327 4.74 29.86 -1.77
C ALA A 327 3.87 29.79 -0.50
N ASP A 328 2.54 29.98 -0.62
CA ASP A 328 1.65 29.84 0.53
C ASP A 328 1.54 28.36 0.95
N LEU A 329 1.55 27.43 -0.01
CA LEU A 329 1.53 26.01 0.28
C LEU A 329 2.80 25.55 1.01
N GLU A 330 3.98 26.03 0.60
CA GLU A 330 5.25 25.74 1.26
C GLU A 330 5.26 26.21 2.71
N VAL A 331 4.70 27.40 2.99
CA VAL A 331 4.55 27.92 4.36
C VAL A 331 3.55 27.09 5.17
N ILE A 332 2.42 26.69 4.57
CA ILE A 332 1.41 25.90 5.27
C ILE A 332 1.95 24.53 5.67
N LEU A 333 2.78 23.92 4.84
CA LEU A 333 3.28 22.54 4.95
C LEU A 333 4.76 22.46 5.36
N CYS A 334 5.34 23.57 5.90
CA CYS A 334 6.77 23.65 6.23
C CYS A 334 7.25 22.58 7.22
N ASP A 335 6.36 22.06 8.07
CA ASP A 335 6.65 21.01 9.04
C ASP A 335 6.57 19.60 8.44
N TYR A 336 6.07 19.45 7.20
CA TYR A 336 5.94 18.18 6.53
C TYR A 336 6.97 18.03 5.42
N ARG A 337 7.50 16.83 5.28
CA ARG A 337 8.51 16.53 4.27
C ARG A 337 7.84 16.33 2.90
N PRO A 338 8.14 17.16 1.88
CA PRO A 338 7.64 16.94 0.54
C PRO A 338 8.23 15.64 -0.04
N LEU A 339 7.38 14.84 -0.69
CA LEU A 339 7.79 13.62 -1.36
C LEU A 339 7.77 13.85 -2.88
N ALA A 340 8.97 13.95 -3.46
CA ALA A 340 9.13 14.09 -4.90
C ALA A 340 8.81 12.74 -5.57
N MET A 341 7.56 12.58 -6.02
CA MET A 341 7.14 11.36 -6.67
C MET A 341 6.32 11.59 -7.94
N ARG A 342 6.39 10.65 -8.85
CA ARG A 342 5.57 10.64 -10.07
C ARG A 342 4.35 9.75 -9.87
N LEU A 343 3.15 10.33 -9.97
CA LEU A 343 1.91 9.57 -9.96
C LEU A 343 1.65 8.87 -11.29
N GLY A 344 1.03 7.71 -11.22
CA GLY A 344 0.75 6.88 -12.40
C GLY A 344 2.01 6.28 -12.99
N ALA A 345 2.98 5.90 -12.16
CA ALA A 345 4.19 5.21 -12.58
C ALA A 345 3.86 3.81 -13.13
N ASP A 346 4.77 3.26 -13.93
CA ASP A 346 4.62 1.91 -14.45
C ASP A 346 4.70 0.89 -13.31
N GLY A 347 4.05 -0.26 -13.49
CA GLY A 347 3.95 -1.30 -12.49
C GLY A 347 5.23 -2.14 -12.36
N LEU A 348 5.04 -3.41 -12.05
CA LEU A 348 6.11 -4.37 -11.87
C LEU A 348 6.94 -4.52 -13.15
N GLU A 349 8.25 -4.50 -13.00
CA GLU A 349 9.22 -4.79 -14.05
C GLU A 349 10.09 -5.96 -13.62
N LEU A 350 10.20 -6.97 -14.48
CA LEU A 350 11.13 -8.09 -14.31
C LEU A 350 12.29 -7.97 -15.30
N ARG A 351 13.50 -8.14 -14.78
CA ARG A 351 14.73 -8.15 -15.60
C ARG A 351 15.54 -9.41 -15.28
N ARG A 352 16.00 -10.12 -16.30
CA ARG A 352 16.95 -11.23 -16.14
C ARG A 352 18.36 -10.69 -16.06
N GLY A 353 19.25 -11.39 -15.35
CA GLY A 353 20.58 -10.92 -14.95
C GLY A 353 21.62 -10.62 -16.04
N SER A 354 21.26 -10.66 -17.34
CA SER A 354 22.08 -10.15 -18.43
C SER A 354 21.88 -8.65 -18.72
N ASP A 355 20.92 -8.01 -18.06
CA ASP A 355 20.48 -6.64 -18.36
C ASP A 355 20.73 -5.64 -17.21
N VAL A 356 21.58 -6.02 -16.23
CA VAL A 356 21.95 -5.19 -15.07
C VAL A 356 23.36 -4.65 -15.21
#